data_110a63c2d082beaa92b2b9f6254dd8bc
#
_entry.id   110a63c2d082beaa92b2b9f6254dd8bc
#
_cell.length_a   1.000
_cell.length_b   1.000
_cell.length_c   1.000
_cell.angle_alpha   90.00
_cell.angle_beta   90.00
_cell.angle_gamma   90.00
#
_symmetry.space_group_name_H-M   'P 1'
#
loop_
_entity.id
_entity.type
_entity.pdbx_description
1 polymer ?
#
loop_
_entity_poly.entity_id
_entity_poly.type
_entity_poly.pdbx_seq_one_letter_code
_entity_poly.pdbx_strand_id
1 'polypeptide(L)'
;MALQVGCADVDNAQIMSSILSTCSRAILEVLFPSCCVACGHKLVQGEQTICSSCLDAIVRTEHMFLPDNGIDMLFADWIKKERRAVHYEHGVAFAFYNRERGQLLRSLIERGKFGTFPNPMVFHELGRVAAMDYLDSELFDDVDVLVPVPLHPRRLRQRGFNQAEYICKGLHAVTKIPIDTSHLVRTKNNPHQSRSNFDKRHENVLDLFAMRYPEEWKNKHILLVDDVITSGATLFECMKQMTPIRGCRISVFALGWAHN
;
A
#
# COMPACT_ATOMS: atom_id res chain seq x y z
N MET A 1 -6.84 -5.39 68.63
CA MET A 1 -6.57 -6.58 67.80
C MET A 1 -7.54 -6.53 66.63
N ALA A 2 -7.16 -5.90 65.53
CA ALA A 2 -7.96 -5.77 64.33
C ALA A 2 -7.35 -6.69 63.27
N LEU A 3 -8.13 -7.70 62.86
CA LEU A 3 -7.75 -8.63 61.80
C LEU A 3 -7.97 -7.96 60.44
N GLN A 4 -6.88 -7.84 59.69
CA GLN A 4 -6.88 -7.55 58.29
C GLN A 4 -7.52 -8.69 57.51
N VAL A 5 -8.64 -8.45 56.84
CA VAL A 5 -9.17 -9.33 55.80
C VAL A 5 -8.54 -8.91 54.48
N GLY A 6 -7.79 -9.86 53.92
CA GLY A 6 -6.91 -9.66 52.81
C GLY A 6 -7.60 -9.61 51.43
N CYS A 7 -6.93 -8.96 50.56
CA CYS A 7 -7.09 -8.77 49.15
C CYS A 7 -7.02 -10.12 48.37
N ALA A 8 -8.15 -10.80 48.17
CA ALA A 8 -8.22 -12.03 47.38
C ALA A 8 -9.32 -12.06 46.30
N ASP A 9 -10.20 -11.03 46.25
CA ASP A 9 -11.39 -11.09 45.38
C ASP A 9 -11.26 -10.32 44.07
N VAL A 10 -10.18 -9.55 43.90
CA VAL A 10 -10.00 -8.74 42.67
C VAL A 10 -9.40 -9.57 41.50
N ASP A 11 -8.60 -10.58 41.83
CA ASP A 11 -7.95 -11.42 40.80
C ASP A 11 -8.92 -12.39 40.11
N ASN A 12 -9.90 -12.91 40.84
CA ASN A 12 -10.86 -13.91 40.33
C ASN A 12 -11.83 -13.30 39.29
N ALA A 13 -12.25 -12.05 39.45
CA ALA A 13 -13.14 -11.39 38.48
C ALA A 13 -12.43 -11.06 37.16
N GLN A 14 -11.15 -10.68 37.20
CA GLN A 14 -10.33 -10.45 36.00
C GLN A 14 -10.01 -11.78 35.29
N ILE A 15 -9.69 -12.84 36.04
CA ILE A 15 -9.44 -14.16 35.43
C ILE A 15 -10.73 -14.72 34.82
N MET A 16 -11.89 -14.61 35.48
CA MET A 16 -13.17 -15.04 34.91
C MET A 16 -13.58 -14.23 33.69
N SER A 17 -13.37 -12.91 33.67
CA SER A 17 -13.66 -12.09 32.51
C SER A 17 -12.74 -12.42 31.31
N SER A 18 -11.48 -12.74 31.56
CA SER A 18 -10.54 -13.17 30.51
C SER A 18 -10.87 -14.57 29.96
N ILE A 19 -11.27 -15.51 30.82
CA ILE A 19 -11.70 -16.85 30.40
C ILE A 19 -13.01 -16.79 29.61
N LEU A 20 -14.00 -16.01 30.04
CA LEU A 20 -15.25 -15.82 29.30
C LEU A 20 -15.03 -15.15 27.94
N SER A 21 -14.16 -14.17 27.86
CA SER A 21 -13.79 -13.53 26.59
C SER A 21 -13.03 -14.50 25.67
N THR A 22 -12.18 -15.34 26.21
CA THR A 22 -11.43 -16.36 25.45
C THR A 22 -12.36 -17.49 24.97
N CYS A 23 -13.26 -17.98 25.80
CA CYS A 23 -14.24 -19.01 25.42
C CYS A 23 -15.25 -18.49 24.40
N SER A 24 -15.74 -17.24 24.52
CA SER A 24 -16.63 -16.62 23.52
C SER A 24 -15.93 -16.42 22.21
N ARG A 25 -14.64 -16.03 22.22
CA ARG A 25 -13.82 -15.85 21.02
C ARG A 25 -13.55 -17.19 20.32
N ALA A 26 -13.24 -18.25 21.07
CA ALA A 26 -13.06 -19.59 20.53
C ALA A 26 -14.34 -20.14 19.87
N ILE A 27 -15.51 -19.91 20.47
CA ILE A 27 -16.81 -20.30 19.91
C ILE A 27 -17.10 -19.51 18.63
N LEU A 28 -16.83 -18.20 18.61
CA LEU A 28 -16.99 -17.36 17.41
C LEU A 28 -16.05 -17.80 16.30
N GLU A 29 -14.81 -18.16 16.59
CA GLU A 29 -13.85 -18.68 15.60
C GLU A 29 -14.24 -20.04 15.02
N VAL A 30 -14.98 -20.87 15.79
CA VAL A 30 -15.53 -22.15 15.29
C VAL A 30 -16.73 -21.90 14.36
N LEU A 31 -17.62 -20.97 14.74
CA LEU A 31 -18.83 -20.66 13.98
C LEU A 31 -18.57 -19.76 12.76
N PHE A 32 -17.58 -18.85 12.87
CA PHE A 32 -17.20 -17.87 11.85
C PHE A 32 -15.68 -17.87 11.69
N PRO A 33 -15.09 -18.93 11.13
CA PRO A 33 -13.64 -19.00 10.98
C PRO A 33 -13.16 -17.89 10.04
N SER A 34 -12.04 -17.26 10.39
CA SER A 34 -11.33 -16.36 9.49
C SER A 34 -10.85 -17.15 8.29
N CYS A 35 -11.25 -16.72 7.09
CA CYS A 35 -10.91 -17.40 5.82
C CYS A 35 -10.03 -16.52 4.94
N CYS A 36 -9.12 -17.15 4.21
CA CYS A 36 -8.30 -16.51 3.21
C CYS A 36 -9.15 -15.80 2.14
N VAL A 37 -8.91 -14.51 1.93
CA VAL A 37 -9.64 -13.69 0.95
C VAL A 37 -9.45 -14.21 -0.47
N ALA A 38 -8.33 -14.89 -0.78
CA ALA A 38 -8.06 -15.42 -2.10
C ALA A 38 -8.76 -16.76 -2.36
N CYS A 39 -8.53 -17.78 -1.52
CA CYS A 39 -8.95 -19.16 -1.77
C CYS A 39 -10.10 -19.66 -0.88
N GLY A 40 -10.48 -18.91 0.16
CA GLY A 40 -11.54 -19.30 1.08
C GLY A 40 -11.13 -20.34 2.13
N HIS A 41 -9.90 -20.87 2.12
CA HIS A 41 -9.42 -21.78 3.16
C HIS A 41 -9.35 -21.08 4.53
N LYS A 42 -9.62 -21.84 5.60
CA LYS A 42 -9.49 -21.37 6.97
C LYS A 42 -8.05 -20.94 7.22
N LEU A 43 -7.88 -19.74 7.76
CA LEU A 43 -6.56 -19.22 8.15
C LEU A 43 -6.05 -19.95 9.39
N VAL A 44 -4.76 -20.21 9.44
CA VAL A 44 -4.08 -20.81 10.58
C VAL A 44 -3.36 -19.75 11.43
N GLN A 45 -2.84 -20.16 12.56
CA GLN A 45 -2.12 -19.24 13.46
C GLN A 45 -0.95 -18.58 12.72
N GLY A 46 -0.88 -17.25 12.79
CA GLY A 46 0.13 -16.43 12.09
C GLY A 46 -0.34 -15.85 10.74
N GLU A 47 -1.41 -16.38 10.15
CA GLU A 47 -2.06 -15.84 8.96
C GLU A 47 -3.15 -14.85 9.36
N GLN A 48 -3.30 -13.74 8.62
CA GLN A 48 -4.26 -12.68 8.98
C GLN A 48 -5.41 -12.52 7.98
N THR A 49 -5.08 -12.37 6.71
CA THR A 49 -6.05 -12.05 5.64
C THR A 49 -5.87 -12.97 4.45
N ILE A 50 -4.64 -13.33 4.15
CA ILE A 50 -4.23 -14.16 3.02
C ILE A 50 -3.41 -15.34 3.58
N CYS A 51 -3.71 -16.58 3.18
CA CYS A 51 -2.92 -17.72 3.61
C CYS A 51 -1.53 -17.74 2.95
N SER A 52 -0.57 -18.37 3.61
CA SER A 52 0.82 -18.50 3.15
C SER A 52 0.90 -19.05 1.73
N SER A 53 0.17 -20.14 1.44
CA SER A 53 0.13 -20.73 0.09
C SER A 53 -0.33 -19.76 -1.00
N CYS A 54 -1.28 -18.87 -0.69
CA CYS A 54 -1.71 -17.84 -1.64
C CYS A 54 -0.67 -16.72 -1.78
N LEU A 55 0.00 -16.34 -0.69
CA LEU A 55 1.08 -15.36 -0.75
C LEU A 55 2.26 -15.87 -1.60
N ASP A 56 2.63 -17.13 -1.44
CA ASP A 56 3.70 -17.78 -2.20
C ASP A 56 3.36 -17.93 -3.68
N ALA A 57 2.08 -18.11 -4.00
CA ALA A 57 1.60 -18.23 -5.38
C ALA A 57 1.53 -16.91 -6.15
N ILE A 58 1.75 -15.75 -5.50
CA ILE A 58 1.84 -14.47 -6.18
C ILE A 58 3.15 -14.41 -6.98
N VAL A 59 3.04 -14.16 -8.29
CA VAL A 59 4.21 -14.08 -9.18
C VAL A 59 4.88 -12.72 -9.05
N ARG A 60 6.10 -12.70 -8.45
CA ARG A 60 6.92 -11.50 -8.25
C ARG A 60 7.47 -10.98 -9.58
N THR A 61 7.74 -9.66 -9.67
CA THR A 61 8.34 -9.05 -10.86
C THR A 61 9.86 -9.14 -10.88
N GLU A 62 10.47 -9.27 -9.71
CA GLU A 62 11.93 -9.21 -9.51
C GLU A 62 12.56 -7.87 -9.96
N HIS A 63 11.77 -6.81 -10.12
CA HIS A 63 12.24 -5.49 -10.59
C HIS A 63 13.40 -4.94 -9.76
N MET A 64 13.44 -5.24 -8.47
CA MET A 64 14.50 -4.78 -7.56
C MET A 64 15.89 -5.31 -7.95
N PHE A 65 15.95 -6.46 -8.60
CA PHE A 65 17.21 -7.11 -8.97
C PHE A 65 17.62 -6.84 -10.42
N LEU A 66 16.84 -6.04 -11.14
CA LEU A 66 17.09 -5.67 -12.55
C LEU A 66 17.60 -4.22 -12.61
N PRO A 67 18.80 -3.96 -13.16
CA PRO A 67 19.36 -2.61 -13.22
C PRO A 67 18.51 -1.63 -14.05
N ASP A 68 17.87 -2.13 -15.11
CA ASP A 68 16.96 -1.36 -15.98
C ASP A 68 15.61 -2.06 -16.05
N ASN A 69 14.83 -1.94 -14.98
CA ASN A 69 13.51 -2.55 -14.96
C ASN A 69 12.47 -1.73 -15.77
N GLY A 70 11.33 -2.38 -16.09
CA GLY A 70 10.30 -1.77 -16.92
C GLY A 70 9.68 -0.49 -16.34
N ILE A 71 9.75 -0.27 -15.02
CA ILE A 71 9.23 0.95 -14.36
C ILE A 71 10.21 2.10 -14.57
N ASP A 72 11.51 1.86 -14.42
CA ASP A 72 12.53 2.88 -14.63
C ASP A 72 12.52 3.34 -16.09
N MET A 73 12.39 2.41 -17.04
CA MET A 73 12.21 2.75 -18.47
C MET A 73 10.94 3.57 -18.71
N LEU A 74 9.81 3.20 -18.08
CA LEU A 74 8.55 3.93 -18.18
C LEU A 74 8.71 5.39 -17.71
N PHE A 75 9.34 5.61 -16.55
CA PHE A 75 9.51 6.96 -16.04
C PHE A 75 10.60 7.75 -16.76
N ALA A 76 11.64 7.11 -17.28
CA ALA A 76 12.62 7.74 -18.17
C ALA A 76 11.94 8.29 -19.44
N ASP A 77 11.02 7.52 -20.04
CA ASP A 77 10.23 7.97 -21.18
C ASP A 77 9.32 9.16 -20.85
N TRP A 78 8.65 9.14 -19.67
CA TRP A 78 7.85 10.26 -19.18
C TRP A 78 8.68 11.52 -18.99
N ILE A 79 9.83 11.44 -18.32
CA ILE A 79 10.76 12.56 -18.08
C ILE A 79 11.22 13.16 -19.40
N LYS A 80 11.59 12.32 -20.36
CA LYS A 80 12.03 12.74 -21.70
C LYS A 80 10.90 13.44 -22.48
N LYS A 81 9.68 12.87 -22.46
CA LYS A 81 8.51 13.39 -23.16
C LYS A 81 8.09 14.76 -22.62
N GLU A 82 8.03 14.90 -21.31
CA GLU A 82 7.61 16.14 -20.64
C GLU A 82 8.71 17.21 -20.56
N ARG A 83 9.95 16.88 -20.90
CA ARG A 83 11.14 17.76 -20.82
C ARG A 83 11.28 18.43 -19.45
N ARG A 84 10.94 17.72 -18.39
CA ARG A 84 11.04 18.20 -17.01
C ARG A 84 12.14 17.45 -16.25
N ALA A 85 12.91 18.20 -15.46
CA ALA A 85 13.87 17.61 -14.53
C ALA A 85 13.12 17.07 -13.30
N VAL A 86 12.88 15.77 -13.26
CA VAL A 86 12.35 15.07 -12.07
C VAL A 86 13.50 14.32 -11.43
N HIS A 87 13.73 14.50 -10.14
CA HIS A 87 14.75 13.76 -9.38
C HIS A 87 14.22 12.35 -9.02
N TYR A 88 14.02 11.55 -10.04
CA TYR A 88 13.63 10.16 -9.93
C TYR A 88 14.85 9.27 -9.72
N GLU A 89 14.82 8.38 -8.74
CA GLU A 89 15.92 7.46 -8.42
C GLU A 89 15.60 6.07 -8.97
N HIS A 90 14.57 5.41 -8.47
CA HIS A 90 14.26 4.02 -8.79
C HIS A 90 12.77 3.69 -8.58
N GLY A 91 12.26 2.68 -9.30
CA GLY A 91 10.89 2.20 -9.15
C GLY A 91 10.77 0.68 -9.10
N VAL A 92 9.93 0.20 -8.18
CA VAL A 92 9.69 -1.22 -7.99
C VAL A 92 8.20 -1.51 -7.96
N ALA A 93 7.78 -2.59 -8.62
CA ALA A 93 6.49 -3.22 -8.36
C ALA A 93 6.71 -4.62 -7.78
N PHE A 94 5.98 -4.95 -6.73
CA PHE A 94 6.12 -6.20 -6.01
C PHE A 94 5.79 -7.41 -6.89
N ALA A 95 4.70 -7.36 -7.67
CA ALA A 95 4.27 -8.50 -8.46
C ALA A 95 3.57 -8.10 -9.76
N PHE A 96 3.42 -9.05 -10.67
CA PHE A 96 2.67 -8.84 -11.90
C PHE A 96 1.17 -8.65 -11.62
N TYR A 97 0.53 -7.75 -12.40
CA TYR A 97 -0.91 -7.47 -12.34
C TYR A 97 -1.61 -7.75 -13.69
N ASN A 98 -0.88 -8.32 -14.66
CA ASN A 98 -1.41 -8.63 -15.98
C ASN A 98 -2.30 -9.89 -15.97
N ARG A 99 -2.95 -10.18 -17.12
CA ARG A 99 -3.87 -11.33 -17.25
C ARG A 99 -3.18 -12.68 -17.23
N GLU A 100 -1.93 -12.75 -17.59
CA GLU A 100 -1.21 -14.02 -17.74
C GLU A 100 -0.60 -14.48 -16.40
N ARG A 101 0.17 -13.60 -15.74
CA ARG A 101 0.94 -13.93 -14.53
C ARG A 101 0.36 -13.31 -13.25
N GLY A 102 -0.44 -12.27 -13.37
CA GLY A 102 -0.91 -11.45 -12.26
C GLY A 102 -2.33 -11.73 -11.78
N GLN A 103 -2.96 -12.83 -12.17
CA GLN A 103 -4.38 -13.10 -11.88
C GLN A 103 -4.69 -13.10 -10.38
N LEU A 104 -3.83 -13.71 -9.56
CA LEU A 104 -4.05 -13.82 -8.12
C LEU A 104 -3.95 -12.44 -7.44
N LEU A 105 -2.87 -11.69 -7.70
CA LEU A 105 -2.73 -10.34 -7.17
C LEU A 105 -3.87 -9.44 -7.62
N ARG A 106 -4.27 -9.53 -8.89
CA ARG A 106 -5.40 -8.78 -9.43
C ARG A 106 -6.70 -9.09 -8.68
N SER A 107 -7.01 -10.37 -8.47
CA SER A 107 -8.18 -10.80 -7.70
C SER A 107 -8.16 -10.26 -6.26
N LEU A 108 -7.01 -10.32 -5.59
CA LEU A 108 -6.84 -9.79 -4.23
C LEU A 108 -7.08 -8.28 -4.18
N ILE A 109 -6.47 -7.52 -5.08
CA ILE A 109 -6.63 -6.06 -5.16
C ILE A 109 -8.09 -5.69 -5.48
N GLU A 110 -8.73 -6.37 -6.43
CA GLU A 110 -10.12 -6.12 -6.81
C GLU A 110 -11.09 -6.45 -5.66
N ARG A 111 -10.92 -7.58 -4.97
CA ARG A 111 -11.70 -7.95 -3.78
C ARG A 111 -11.47 -6.98 -2.62
N GLY A 112 -10.23 -6.56 -2.39
CA GLY A 112 -9.90 -5.55 -1.40
C GLY A 112 -10.59 -4.21 -1.68
N LYS A 113 -10.71 -3.81 -2.95
CA LYS A 113 -11.32 -2.53 -3.38
C LYS A 113 -12.85 -2.54 -3.44
N PHE A 114 -13.45 -3.63 -3.98
CA PHE A 114 -14.83 -3.64 -4.50
C PHE A 114 -15.66 -4.84 -4.05
N GLY A 115 -15.16 -5.69 -3.18
CA GLY A 115 -15.91 -6.82 -2.63
C GLY A 115 -17.18 -6.36 -1.88
N THR A 116 -18.09 -7.30 -1.57
CA THR A 116 -19.29 -7.03 -0.75
C THR A 116 -18.93 -6.32 0.56
N PHE A 117 -17.75 -6.64 1.08
CA PHE A 117 -17.12 -5.96 2.22
C PHE A 117 -15.67 -5.64 1.83
N PRO A 118 -15.38 -4.41 1.36
CA PRO A 118 -14.02 -3.99 1.04
C PRO A 118 -13.10 -4.22 2.23
N ASN A 119 -11.97 -4.88 2.00
CA ASN A 119 -11.04 -5.25 3.06
C ASN A 119 -9.68 -4.55 2.90
N PRO A 120 -9.43 -3.46 3.65
CA PRO A 120 -8.16 -2.74 3.57
C PRO A 120 -6.97 -3.57 4.08
N MET A 121 -7.20 -4.59 4.92
CA MET A 121 -6.12 -5.43 5.46
C MET A 121 -5.43 -6.27 4.40
N VAL A 122 -6.07 -6.52 3.24
CA VAL A 122 -5.42 -7.11 2.07
C VAL A 122 -4.21 -6.26 1.63
N PHE A 123 -4.38 -4.94 1.55
CA PHE A 123 -3.31 -4.02 1.15
C PHE A 123 -2.22 -3.91 2.22
N HIS A 124 -2.61 -3.90 3.48
CA HIS A 124 -1.67 -3.92 4.60
C HIS A 124 -0.80 -5.18 4.56
N GLU A 125 -1.40 -6.36 4.41
CA GLU A 125 -0.67 -7.61 4.40
C GLU A 125 0.24 -7.74 3.19
N LEU A 126 -0.24 -7.38 1.98
CA LEU A 126 0.59 -7.35 0.78
C LEU A 126 1.77 -6.37 0.91
N GLY A 127 1.56 -5.19 1.49
CA GLY A 127 2.62 -4.23 1.78
C GLY A 127 3.64 -4.78 2.79
N ARG A 128 3.18 -5.48 3.84
CA ARG A 128 4.05 -6.12 4.83
C ARG A 128 4.92 -7.22 4.21
N VAL A 129 4.32 -8.09 3.39
CA VAL A 129 5.05 -9.15 2.69
C VAL A 129 6.06 -8.56 1.71
N ALA A 130 5.66 -7.56 0.92
CA ALA A 130 6.59 -6.88 0.02
C ALA A 130 7.77 -6.25 0.76
N ALA A 131 7.53 -5.62 1.92
CA ALA A 131 8.60 -5.08 2.73
C ALA A 131 9.55 -6.16 3.26
N MET A 132 9.03 -7.33 3.60
CA MET A 132 9.88 -8.46 4.03
C MET A 132 10.72 -9.02 2.87
N ASP A 133 10.12 -9.15 1.66
CA ASP A 133 10.81 -9.63 0.47
C ASP A 133 11.96 -8.68 0.03
N TYR A 134 11.84 -7.38 0.33
CA TYR A 134 12.81 -6.35 -0.09
C TYR A 134 13.62 -5.75 1.08
N LEU A 135 13.53 -6.30 2.29
CA LEU A 135 14.18 -5.71 3.47
C LEU A 135 15.70 -5.61 3.33
N ASP A 136 16.31 -6.61 2.70
CA ASP A 136 17.76 -6.67 2.46
C ASP A 136 18.16 -6.04 1.10
N SER A 137 17.26 -5.31 0.46
CA SER A 137 17.53 -4.60 -0.80
C SER A 137 17.76 -3.12 -0.58
N GLU A 138 18.29 -2.43 -1.60
CA GLU A 138 18.53 -0.98 -1.57
C GLU A 138 17.25 -0.13 -1.64
N LEU A 139 16.06 -0.75 -1.81
CA LEU A 139 14.79 -0.03 -1.99
C LEU A 139 14.46 0.92 -0.84
N PHE A 140 14.78 0.52 0.38
CA PHE A 140 14.45 1.27 1.59
C PHE A 140 15.62 2.07 2.14
N ASP A 141 16.81 1.94 1.54
CA ASP A 141 17.99 2.68 1.96
C ASP A 141 17.76 4.18 1.75
N ASP A 142 18.15 4.96 2.74
CA ASP A 142 18.02 6.43 2.73
C ASP A 142 16.60 6.97 2.50
N VAL A 143 15.55 6.15 2.53
CA VAL A 143 14.17 6.61 2.43
C VAL A 143 13.75 7.28 3.75
N ASP A 144 13.46 8.56 3.68
CA ASP A 144 13.02 9.36 4.84
C ASP A 144 11.53 9.19 5.15
N VAL A 145 10.69 8.97 4.12
CA VAL A 145 9.23 8.98 4.29
C VAL A 145 8.49 8.18 3.20
N LEU A 146 7.46 7.43 3.61
CA LEU A 146 6.51 6.76 2.74
C LEU A 146 5.34 7.72 2.46
N VAL A 147 5.04 7.94 1.18
CA VAL A 147 3.98 8.87 0.77
C VAL A 147 2.96 8.12 -0.09
N PRO A 148 1.77 7.82 0.44
CA PRO A 148 0.73 7.19 -0.36
C PRO A 148 0.17 8.16 -1.39
N VAL A 149 -0.02 7.72 -2.63
CA VAL A 149 -0.76 8.47 -3.65
C VAL A 149 -2.17 8.78 -3.11
N PRO A 150 -2.56 10.08 -3.01
CA PRO A 150 -3.81 10.43 -2.37
C PRO A 150 -5.02 10.17 -3.25
N LEU A 151 -6.09 9.66 -2.63
CA LEU A 151 -7.41 9.60 -3.26
C LEU A 151 -8.13 10.96 -3.14
N HIS A 152 -8.94 11.28 -4.16
CA HIS A 152 -9.84 12.41 -4.04
C HIS A 152 -10.85 12.19 -2.89
N PRO A 153 -11.21 13.21 -2.08
CA PRO A 153 -12.11 13.07 -0.93
C PRO A 153 -13.45 12.39 -1.23
N ARG A 154 -14.01 12.60 -2.44
CA ARG A 154 -15.23 11.91 -2.87
C ARG A 154 -15.04 10.40 -2.98
N ARG A 155 -13.89 9.94 -3.54
CA ARG A 155 -13.57 8.51 -3.65
C ARG A 155 -13.25 7.91 -2.30
N LEU A 156 -12.54 8.66 -1.46
CA LEU A 156 -12.24 8.23 -0.09
C LEU A 156 -13.54 8.00 0.70
N ARG A 157 -14.53 8.92 0.58
CA ARG A 157 -15.85 8.74 1.22
C ARG A 157 -16.62 7.54 0.66
N GLN A 158 -16.54 7.28 -0.65
CA GLN A 158 -17.24 6.14 -1.27
C GLN A 158 -16.61 4.80 -0.92
N ARG A 159 -15.28 4.73 -0.80
CA ARG A 159 -14.51 3.51 -0.56
C ARG A 159 -14.26 3.26 0.93
N GLY A 160 -14.25 4.31 1.75
CA GLY A 160 -13.96 4.25 3.17
C GLY A 160 -12.48 4.31 3.53
N PHE A 161 -11.57 4.04 2.59
CA PHE A 161 -10.12 4.04 2.83
C PHE A 161 -9.31 4.33 1.56
N ASN A 162 -8.01 4.65 1.74
CA ASN A 162 -7.01 4.76 0.68
C ASN A 162 -6.13 3.50 0.67
N GLN A 163 -6.09 2.76 -0.44
CA GLN A 163 -5.29 1.54 -0.59
C GLN A 163 -3.79 1.80 -0.39
N ALA A 164 -3.28 2.85 -1.04
CA ALA A 164 -1.87 3.22 -0.94
C ALA A 164 -1.46 3.50 0.52
N GLU A 165 -2.35 4.09 1.32
CA GLU A 165 -2.12 4.30 2.75
C GLU A 165 -2.00 2.99 3.53
N TYR A 166 -2.85 1.98 3.21
CA TYR A 166 -2.76 0.67 3.86
C TYR A 166 -1.52 -0.10 3.41
N ILE A 167 -1.08 0.07 2.15
CA ILE A 167 0.22 -0.46 1.70
C ILE A 167 1.34 0.19 2.51
N CYS A 168 1.36 1.52 2.65
CA CYS A 168 2.35 2.22 3.48
C CYS A 168 2.34 1.71 4.94
N LYS A 169 1.17 1.45 5.53
CA LYS A 169 1.07 0.86 6.88
C LYS A 169 1.72 -0.53 6.95
N GLY A 170 1.56 -1.33 5.91
CA GLY A 170 2.23 -2.63 5.79
C GLY A 170 3.75 -2.50 5.67
N LEU A 171 4.23 -1.61 4.79
CA LEU A 171 5.65 -1.31 4.64
C LEU A 171 6.24 -0.78 5.96
N HIS A 172 5.58 0.19 6.59
CA HIS A 172 5.99 0.77 7.88
C HIS A 172 6.09 -0.28 9.00
N ALA A 173 5.20 -1.27 9.03
CA ALA A 173 5.20 -2.31 10.06
C ALA A 173 6.54 -3.07 10.11
N VAL A 174 7.24 -3.19 8.96
CA VAL A 174 8.54 -3.85 8.82
C VAL A 174 9.68 -2.84 8.86
N THR A 175 9.67 -1.84 7.97
CA THR A 175 10.78 -0.90 7.75
C THR A 175 10.89 0.19 8.81
N LYS A 176 9.81 0.50 9.54
CA LYS A 176 9.68 1.62 10.49
C LYS A 176 9.81 3.01 9.85
N ILE A 177 9.91 3.13 8.53
CA ILE A 177 9.94 4.41 7.82
C ILE A 177 8.62 5.14 8.08
N PRO A 178 8.63 6.44 8.48
CA PRO A 178 7.39 7.18 8.77
C PRO A 178 6.50 7.34 7.54
N ILE A 179 5.19 7.51 7.77
CA ILE A 179 4.20 7.71 6.72
C ILE A 179 3.73 9.17 6.76
N ASP A 180 3.70 9.83 5.61
CA ASP A 180 3.08 11.15 5.46
C ASP A 180 1.86 11.08 4.53
N THR A 181 0.72 11.54 5.04
CA THR A 181 -0.56 11.60 4.32
C THR A 181 -1.07 13.05 4.16
N SER A 182 -0.30 14.03 4.58
CA SER A 182 -0.74 15.41 4.73
C SER A 182 -0.19 16.39 3.68
N HIS A 183 1.03 16.16 3.19
CA HIS A 183 1.70 17.09 2.28
C HIS A 183 1.26 16.95 0.83
N LEU A 184 1.20 15.72 0.32
CA LEU A 184 0.70 15.48 -1.03
C LEU A 184 -0.82 15.32 -1.00
N VAL A 185 -1.54 16.21 -1.69
CA VAL A 185 -3.02 16.19 -1.69
C VAL A 185 -3.57 16.13 -3.10
N ARG A 186 -4.72 15.48 -3.26
CA ARG A 186 -5.46 15.48 -4.52
C ARG A 186 -6.53 16.56 -4.52
N THR A 187 -6.42 17.50 -5.44
CA THR A 187 -7.27 18.72 -5.50
C THR A 187 -8.51 18.55 -6.37
N LYS A 188 -8.40 17.78 -7.46
CA LYS A 188 -9.50 17.60 -8.43
C LYS A 188 -10.02 16.16 -8.48
N ASN A 189 -11.34 16.01 -8.69
CA ASN A 189 -11.98 14.72 -8.91
C ASN A 189 -12.05 14.43 -10.41
N ASN A 190 -11.21 13.54 -10.92
CA ASN A 190 -11.34 13.07 -12.29
C ASN A 190 -12.08 11.73 -12.31
N PRO A 191 -13.33 11.64 -12.87
CA PRO A 191 -14.02 10.38 -12.98
C PRO A 191 -13.25 9.42 -13.90
N HIS A 192 -13.11 8.16 -13.51
CA HIS A 192 -12.55 7.12 -14.37
C HIS A 192 -13.39 6.99 -15.64
N GLN A 193 -12.85 7.42 -16.77
CA GLN A 193 -13.33 6.93 -18.05
C GLN A 193 -12.59 5.62 -18.36
N SER A 194 -13.29 4.52 -18.14
CA SER A 194 -12.75 3.15 -18.25
C SER A 194 -12.39 2.70 -19.68
N ARG A 195 -12.45 3.57 -20.69
CA ARG A 195 -12.26 3.25 -22.12
C ARG A 195 -11.69 4.40 -22.96
N SER A 196 -10.81 5.25 -22.44
CA SER A 196 -10.17 6.28 -23.28
C SER A 196 -8.78 5.87 -23.72
N ASN A 197 -8.43 6.20 -24.98
CA ASN A 197 -7.12 6.01 -25.58
C ASN A 197 -5.98 6.59 -24.71
N PHE A 198 -4.79 6.04 -24.84
CA PHE A 198 -3.59 6.38 -24.07
C PHE A 198 -3.34 7.91 -24.00
N ASP A 199 -3.52 8.62 -25.11
CA ASP A 199 -3.32 10.07 -25.18
C ASP A 199 -4.34 10.90 -24.36
N LYS A 200 -5.62 10.45 -24.29
CA LYS A 200 -6.65 11.12 -23.48
C LYS A 200 -6.48 10.93 -21.97
N ARG A 201 -5.74 9.92 -21.53
CA ARG A 201 -5.43 9.75 -20.09
C ARG A 201 -4.44 10.81 -19.61
N HIS A 202 -3.58 11.28 -20.49
CA HIS A 202 -2.57 12.29 -20.20
C HIS A 202 -3.19 13.67 -19.90
N GLU A 203 -4.08 14.15 -20.77
CA GLU A 203 -4.76 15.46 -20.60
C GLU A 203 -5.66 15.52 -19.38
N ASN A 204 -6.19 14.35 -18.93
CA ASN A 204 -7.12 14.26 -17.81
C ASN A 204 -6.44 14.21 -16.42
N VAL A 205 -5.11 14.16 -16.34
CA VAL A 205 -4.37 14.03 -15.07
C VAL A 205 -3.67 15.33 -14.66
N LEU A 206 -3.63 16.34 -15.54
CA LEU A 206 -3.00 17.63 -15.28
C LEU A 206 -3.62 18.35 -14.06
N ASP A 207 -2.76 18.87 -13.18
CA ASP A 207 -3.12 19.64 -11.99
C ASP A 207 -4.05 18.92 -10.99
N LEU A 208 -4.00 17.57 -10.94
CA LEU A 208 -4.80 16.80 -10.00
C LEU A 208 -4.25 16.83 -8.58
N PHE A 209 -2.97 17.08 -8.42
CA PHE A 209 -2.26 17.03 -7.15
C PHE A 209 -1.64 18.37 -6.81
N ALA A 210 -1.40 18.60 -5.53
CA ALA A 210 -0.67 19.76 -5.03
C ALA A 210 0.15 19.38 -3.81
N MET A 211 1.30 20.05 -3.63
CA MET A 211 2.12 19.95 -2.44
C MET A 211 1.75 21.02 -1.43
N ARG A 212 1.61 20.63 -0.17
CA ARG A 212 1.52 21.52 1.00
C ARG A 212 2.87 21.54 1.68
N TYR A 213 3.27 22.70 2.19
CA TYR A 213 4.50 22.87 2.99
C TYR A 213 5.75 22.24 2.33
N PRO A 214 6.06 22.57 1.06
CA PRO A 214 7.14 21.92 0.32
C PRO A 214 8.51 22.08 0.98
N GLU A 215 8.69 23.12 1.81
CA GLU A 215 9.94 23.40 2.52
C GLU A 215 10.36 22.27 3.49
N GLU A 216 9.38 21.55 4.04
CA GLU A 216 9.61 20.44 4.99
C GLU A 216 10.22 19.21 4.31
N TRP A 217 10.18 19.18 2.96
CA TRP A 217 10.65 18.05 2.16
C TRP A 217 11.99 18.30 1.46
N LYS A 218 12.64 19.42 1.78
CA LYS A 218 14.00 19.67 1.29
C LYS A 218 14.98 18.57 1.71
N ASN A 219 15.77 18.12 0.73
CA ASN A 219 16.78 17.07 0.88
C ASN A 219 16.21 15.73 1.41
N LYS A 220 14.91 15.48 1.26
CA LYS A 220 14.27 14.22 1.63
C LYS A 220 14.24 13.24 0.48
N HIS A 221 14.42 11.97 0.79
CA HIS A 221 14.16 10.87 -0.11
C HIS A 221 12.76 10.29 0.18
N ILE A 222 11.88 10.37 -0.81
CA ILE A 222 10.48 10.01 -0.71
C ILE A 222 10.25 8.69 -1.44
N LEU A 223 9.62 7.72 -0.78
CA LEU A 223 9.06 6.56 -1.47
C LEU A 223 7.57 6.82 -1.73
N LEU A 224 7.25 7.13 -2.98
CA LEU A 224 5.87 7.34 -3.43
C LEU A 224 5.20 6.00 -3.68
N VAL A 225 4.06 5.74 -3.03
CA VAL A 225 3.41 4.42 -2.99
C VAL A 225 2.05 4.45 -3.67
N ASP A 226 1.80 3.50 -4.59
CA ASP A 226 0.48 3.28 -5.21
C ASP A 226 0.11 1.78 -5.21
N ASP A 227 -1.10 1.42 -5.59
CA ASP A 227 -1.51 0.01 -5.64
C ASP A 227 -1.11 -0.67 -6.96
N VAL A 228 -1.28 -0.03 -8.10
CA VAL A 228 -0.98 -0.62 -9.41
C VAL A 228 -0.43 0.41 -10.39
N ILE A 229 0.73 0.15 -10.95
CA ILE A 229 1.29 0.91 -12.06
C ILE A 229 0.73 0.36 -13.37
N THR A 230 0.01 1.22 -14.09
CA THR A 230 -0.45 0.99 -15.48
C THR A 230 0.37 1.85 -16.43
N SER A 231 -0.10 3.01 -16.81
CA SER A 231 0.66 3.98 -17.62
C SER A 231 1.65 4.82 -16.83
N GLY A 232 1.71 4.72 -15.51
CA GLY A 232 2.53 5.56 -14.65
C GLY A 232 2.08 7.01 -14.50
N ALA A 233 1.05 7.45 -15.25
CA ALA A 233 0.63 8.85 -15.32
C ALA A 233 0.29 9.46 -13.95
N THR A 234 -0.38 8.73 -13.08
CA THR A 234 -0.73 9.19 -11.72
C THR A 234 0.50 9.49 -10.88
N LEU A 235 1.43 8.54 -10.85
CA LEU A 235 2.70 8.67 -10.12
C LEU A 235 3.54 9.80 -10.68
N PHE A 236 3.62 9.91 -12.01
CA PHE A 236 4.36 10.98 -12.66
C PHE A 236 3.80 12.37 -12.34
N GLU A 237 2.47 12.55 -12.30
CA GLU A 237 1.85 13.80 -11.87
C GLU A 237 2.14 14.14 -10.39
N CYS A 238 2.20 13.13 -9.52
CA CYS A 238 2.65 13.33 -8.15
C CYS A 238 4.12 13.78 -8.10
N MET A 239 5.01 13.12 -8.84
CA MET A 239 6.43 13.47 -8.92
C MET A 239 6.65 14.90 -9.42
N LYS A 240 5.85 15.38 -10.39
CA LYS A 240 5.94 16.77 -10.89
C LYS A 240 5.70 17.81 -9.79
N GLN A 241 4.85 17.51 -8.80
CA GLN A 241 4.60 18.40 -7.68
C GLN A 241 5.80 18.51 -6.70
N MET A 242 6.66 17.50 -6.68
CA MET A 242 7.84 17.42 -5.81
C MET A 242 9.10 17.98 -6.49
N THR A 243 9.11 18.02 -7.82
CA THR A 243 10.26 18.49 -8.63
C THR A 243 10.82 19.87 -8.21
N PRO A 244 9.99 20.89 -7.85
CA PRO A 244 10.51 22.19 -7.45
C PRO A 244 11.20 22.18 -6.08
N ILE A 245 11.12 21.09 -5.31
CA ILE A 245 11.64 21.01 -3.96
C ILE A 245 13.13 20.68 -4.00
N ARG A 246 13.97 21.58 -3.51
CA ARG A 246 15.44 21.45 -3.56
C ARG A 246 15.90 20.17 -2.87
N GLY A 247 16.66 19.33 -3.62
CA GLY A 247 17.29 18.11 -3.09
C GLY A 247 16.28 16.99 -2.75
N CYS A 248 15.00 17.13 -3.11
CA CYS A 248 14.02 16.06 -2.96
C CYS A 248 14.30 14.95 -3.99
N ARG A 249 14.52 13.72 -3.52
CA ARG A 249 14.68 12.51 -4.32
C ARG A 249 13.42 11.68 -4.25
N ILE A 250 13.07 10.98 -5.33
CA ILE A 250 11.81 10.25 -5.43
C ILE A 250 12.06 8.84 -5.95
N SER A 251 11.72 7.84 -5.15
CA SER A 251 11.55 6.47 -5.57
C SER A 251 10.07 6.09 -5.59
N VAL A 252 9.72 5.04 -6.32
CA VAL A 252 8.35 4.60 -6.51
C VAL A 252 8.18 3.15 -6.11
N PHE A 253 7.10 2.85 -5.38
CA PHE A 253 6.69 1.49 -5.07
C PHE A 253 5.23 1.26 -5.44
N ALA A 254 4.92 0.09 -6.02
CA ALA A 254 3.54 -0.39 -6.19
C ALA A 254 3.42 -1.88 -5.88
N LEU A 255 2.21 -2.35 -5.53
CA LEU A 255 1.96 -3.78 -5.42
C LEU A 255 1.92 -4.46 -6.79
N GLY A 256 1.38 -3.80 -7.80
CA GLY A 256 1.14 -4.41 -9.09
C GLY A 256 1.77 -3.69 -10.30
N TRP A 257 2.33 -4.49 -11.23
CA TRP A 257 2.81 -4.08 -12.53
C TRP A 257 1.88 -4.61 -13.62
N ALA A 258 1.21 -3.72 -14.35
CA ALA A 258 0.19 -4.09 -15.34
C ALA A 258 0.72 -4.28 -16.77
N HIS A 259 1.98 -4.00 -17.02
CA HIS A 259 2.60 -4.23 -18.32
C HIS A 259 3.01 -5.70 -18.52
N ASN A 260 3.11 -6.12 -19.80
CA ASN A 260 3.54 -7.46 -20.18
C ASN A 260 5.06 -7.53 -20.27
#